data_11f798a936bc34a30a0cbb54af50f84b
#
_entry.id   11f798a936bc34a30a0cbb54af50f84b
#
_cell.length_a   1.000
_cell.length_b   1.000
_cell.length_c   1.000
_cell.angle_alpha   90.00
_cell.angle_beta   90.00
_cell.angle_gamma   90.00
#
_symmetry.space_group_name_H-M   'P 1'
#
loop_
_entity.id
_entity.type
_entity.pdbx_description
1 polymer ?
#
loop_
_entity_poly.entity_id
_entity_poly.type
_entity_poly.pdbx_seq_one_letter_code
_entity_poly.pdbx_strand_id
1 'polypeptide(L)'
;MKDLGHGANVEQIARMYNKNPKDIIDFSSNINPNVIQGLEEYILEGLQESRSYPDIKYTNLRNNISQYIDVRPEFIIPGNGATEIIYLLMKSIDKRIAILNPTFSEYERSARLNNLDVINLNLDESNEFEIDLNNIKENINKFDSLFVCNPNNPNGKVKNLEKLLDIIVDNNKLLIVDETFMEFVEEEEKYSLVKYVEKYPNLFILKAVTKFFGLPGIRLGY
;
A
#
# COMPACT_ATOMS: atom_id res chain seq x y z
N MET A 1 3.69 22.64 -17.34
CA MET A 1 3.26 21.27 -17.71
C MET A 1 1.98 21.00 -16.93
N LYS A 2 0.88 20.54 -17.56
CA LYS A 2 -0.31 20.15 -16.80
C LYS A 2 0.09 18.95 -15.93
N ASP A 3 -0.17 19.02 -14.64
CA ASP A 3 -0.06 17.87 -13.75
C ASP A 3 -1.03 16.80 -14.27
N LEU A 4 -0.50 15.70 -14.77
CA LEU A 4 -1.28 14.58 -15.30
C LEU A 4 -1.67 13.59 -14.19
N GLY A 5 -1.34 13.91 -12.94
CA GLY A 5 -1.56 13.02 -11.79
C GLY A 5 -0.64 11.80 -11.82
N HIS A 6 -1.16 10.67 -11.36
CA HIS A 6 -0.43 9.40 -11.38
C HIS A 6 -0.30 8.83 -12.78
N GLY A 7 0.67 7.93 -13.00
CA GLY A 7 0.80 7.15 -14.23
C GLY A 7 -0.44 6.29 -14.55
N ALA A 8 -0.36 5.46 -15.59
CA ALA A 8 -1.44 4.63 -16.11
C ALA A 8 -2.64 5.41 -16.74
N ASN A 9 -2.44 6.66 -17.15
CA ASN A 9 -3.47 7.50 -17.75
C ASN A 9 -3.53 7.35 -19.29
N VAL A 10 -3.41 6.12 -19.79
CA VAL A 10 -3.34 5.80 -21.24
C VAL A 10 -4.50 6.42 -22.02
N GLU A 11 -5.73 6.31 -21.51
CA GLU A 11 -6.92 6.89 -22.13
C GLU A 11 -6.85 8.44 -22.28
N GLN A 12 -6.34 9.12 -21.26
CA GLN A 12 -6.18 10.57 -21.28
C GLN A 12 -5.12 11.00 -22.28
N ILE A 13 -3.99 10.30 -22.30
CA ILE A 13 -2.90 10.54 -23.25
C ILE A 13 -3.37 10.26 -24.69
N ALA A 14 -4.08 9.15 -24.90
CA ALA A 14 -4.65 8.81 -26.20
C ALA A 14 -5.56 9.93 -26.74
N ARG A 15 -6.45 10.45 -25.91
CA ARG A 15 -7.31 11.59 -26.28
C ARG A 15 -6.51 12.87 -26.58
N MET A 16 -5.50 13.16 -25.76
CA MET A 16 -4.67 14.37 -25.91
C MET A 16 -3.88 14.37 -27.22
N TYR A 17 -3.39 13.21 -27.65
CA TYR A 17 -2.57 13.06 -28.85
C TYR A 17 -3.33 12.48 -30.06
N ASN A 18 -4.65 12.30 -29.95
CA ASN A 18 -5.50 11.67 -30.95
C ASN A 18 -4.94 10.32 -31.46
N LYS A 19 -4.57 9.47 -30.52
CA LYS A 19 -4.04 8.11 -30.75
C LYS A 19 -5.02 7.05 -30.27
N ASN A 20 -4.88 5.82 -30.79
CA ASN A 20 -5.58 4.68 -30.23
C ASN A 20 -4.89 4.29 -28.89
N PRO A 21 -5.61 4.10 -27.78
CA PRO A 21 -5.03 3.66 -26.53
C PRO A 21 -4.18 2.37 -26.65
N LYS A 22 -4.55 1.46 -27.54
CA LYS A 22 -3.84 0.21 -27.80
C LYS A 22 -2.46 0.39 -28.45
N ASP A 23 -2.21 1.53 -29.08
CA ASP A 23 -0.94 1.85 -29.74
C ASP A 23 0.04 2.57 -28.78
N ILE A 24 -0.35 2.78 -27.52
CA ILE A 24 0.46 3.44 -26.51
C ILE A 24 1.15 2.41 -25.65
N ILE A 25 2.48 2.45 -25.59
CA ILE A 25 3.27 1.66 -24.67
C ILE A 25 3.38 2.46 -23.37
N ASP A 26 2.77 1.95 -22.30
CA ASP A 26 2.74 2.62 -21.01
C ASP A 26 3.93 2.21 -20.11
N PHE A 27 4.90 3.13 -19.96
CA PHE A 27 6.01 3.01 -19.03
C PHE A 27 5.80 3.76 -17.70
N SER A 28 4.60 4.31 -17.48
CA SER A 28 4.27 5.10 -16.30
C SER A 28 3.65 4.27 -15.18
N SER A 29 3.46 2.97 -15.41
CA SER A 29 2.80 2.03 -14.49
C SER A 29 3.71 0.82 -14.22
N ASN A 30 3.79 0.42 -12.97
CA ASN A 30 4.57 -0.73 -12.50
C ASN A 30 3.68 -1.94 -12.17
N ILE A 31 2.75 -2.26 -13.05
CA ILE A 31 1.86 -3.42 -12.96
C ILE A 31 2.55 -4.61 -13.63
N ASN A 32 2.50 -5.77 -13.00
CA ASN A 32 3.01 -7.01 -13.59
C ASN A 32 2.27 -7.31 -14.91
N PRO A 33 2.97 -7.45 -16.04
CA PRO A 33 2.35 -7.76 -17.32
C PRO A 33 1.92 -9.22 -17.46
N ASN A 34 2.36 -10.11 -16.58
CA ASN A 34 2.00 -11.52 -16.61
C ASN A 34 0.56 -11.71 -16.12
N VAL A 35 -0.23 -12.40 -16.91
CA VAL A 35 -1.63 -12.70 -16.58
C VAL A 35 -1.71 -14.01 -15.79
N ILE A 36 -2.56 -14.03 -14.78
CA ILE A 36 -2.86 -15.25 -14.01
C ILE A 36 -3.66 -16.19 -14.91
N GLN A 37 -3.19 -17.42 -15.06
CA GLN A 37 -3.88 -18.44 -15.84
C GLN A 37 -5.21 -18.84 -15.16
N GLY A 38 -6.27 -19.00 -15.96
CA GLY A 38 -7.60 -19.39 -15.46
C GLY A 38 -8.38 -18.27 -14.75
N LEU A 39 -7.87 -17.03 -14.74
CA LEU A 39 -8.52 -15.90 -14.09
C LEU A 39 -9.94 -15.64 -14.64
N GLU A 40 -10.13 -15.84 -15.94
CA GLU A 40 -11.42 -15.59 -16.62
C GLU A 40 -12.55 -16.42 -16.03
N GLU A 41 -12.30 -17.66 -15.63
CA GLU A 41 -13.31 -18.56 -15.03
C GLU A 41 -13.78 -18.00 -13.69
N TYR A 42 -12.85 -17.57 -12.82
CA TYR A 42 -13.18 -16.97 -11.53
C TYR A 42 -13.93 -15.63 -11.68
N ILE A 43 -13.58 -14.83 -12.71
CA ILE A 43 -14.30 -13.57 -12.98
C ILE A 43 -15.73 -13.87 -13.43
N LEU A 44 -15.95 -14.89 -14.25
CA LEU A 44 -17.29 -15.28 -14.70
C LEU A 44 -18.14 -15.80 -13.53
N GLU A 45 -17.58 -16.58 -12.63
CA GLU A 45 -18.26 -17.01 -11.40
C GLU A 45 -18.66 -15.80 -10.55
N GLY A 46 -17.72 -14.88 -10.29
CA GLY A 46 -17.98 -13.65 -9.54
C GLY A 46 -19.05 -12.75 -10.19
N LEU A 47 -19.12 -12.74 -11.53
CA LEU A 47 -20.17 -12.03 -12.24
C LEU A 47 -21.57 -12.62 -11.97
N GLN A 48 -21.69 -13.94 -11.82
CA GLN A 48 -22.96 -14.57 -11.46
C GLN A 48 -23.40 -14.19 -10.04
N GLU A 49 -22.46 -14.16 -9.11
CA GLU A 49 -22.71 -13.75 -7.72
C GLU A 49 -23.08 -12.26 -7.58
N SER A 50 -22.67 -11.41 -8.54
CA SER A 50 -22.96 -9.96 -8.52
C SER A 50 -24.44 -9.60 -8.55
N ARG A 51 -25.32 -10.55 -8.77
CA ARG A 51 -26.80 -10.36 -8.73
C ARG A 51 -27.38 -10.33 -7.31
N SER A 52 -26.56 -10.64 -6.33
CA SER A 52 -26.92 -10.64 -4.91
C SER A 52 -26.06 -9.63 -4.13
N TYR A 53 -26.59 -9.14 -3.02
CA TYR A 53 -25.74 -8.35 -2.11
C TYR A 53 -24.62 -9.23 -1.57
N PRO A 54 -23.38 -8.73 -1.52
CA PRO A 54 -22.28 -9.47 -0.93
C PRO A 54 -22.47 -9.65 0.59
N ASP A 55 -21.79 -10.66 1.13
CA ASP A 55 -21.69 -10.80 2.59
C ASP A 55 -21.02 -9.56 3.21
N ILE A 56 -21.75 -8.86 4.05
CA ILE A 56 -21.28 -7.62 4.71
C ILE A 56 -20.06 -7.83 5.61
N LYS A 57 -19.79 -9.08 6.02
CA LYS A 57 -18.61 -9.45 6.82
C LYS A 57 -17.42 -9.87 5.96
N TYR A 58 -17.61 -10.01 4.64
CA TYR A 58 -16.58 -10.50 3.72
C TYR A 58 -15.97 -11.83 4.15
N THR A 59 -16.76 -12.75 4.72
CA THR A 59 -16.28 -13.96 5.40
C THR A 59 -15.38 -14.80 4.51
N ASN A 60 -15.83 -15.15 3.31
CA ASN A 60 -15.06 -15.96 2.36
C ASN A 60 -13.78 -15.24 1.92
N LEU A 61 -13.88 -13.94 1.58
CA LEU A 61 -12.74 -13.14 1.16
C LEU A 61 -11.68 -13.04 2.26
N ARG A 62 -12.09 -12.75 3.50
CA ARG A 62 -11.19 -12.67 4.65
C ARG A 62 -10.53 -14.02 4.96
N ASN A 63 -11.26 -15.12 4.86
CA ASN A 63 -10.72 -16.47 5.04
C ASN A 63 -9.68 -16.82 3.96
N ASN A 64 -9.93 -16.48 2.70
CA ASN A 64 -9.00 -16.73 1.60
C ASN A 64 -7.72 -15.88 1.74
N ILE A 65 -7.86 -14.60 2.10
CA ILE A 65 -6.70 -13.75 2.39
C ILE A 65 -5.93 -14.29 3.60
N SER A 66 -6.64 -14.70 4.65
CA SER A 66 -6.08 -15.32 5.85
C SER A 66 -5.17 -16.52 5.53
N GLN A 67 -5.64 -17.42 4.66
CA GLN A 67 -4.85 -18.56 4.20
C GLN A 67 -3.62 -18.15 3.38
N TYR A 68 -3.74 -17.06 2.61
CA TYR A 68 -2.66 -16.58 1.75
C TYR A 68 -1.52 -15.93 2.54
N ILE A 69 -1.84 -15.15 3.59
CA ILE A 69 -0.84 -14.39 4.36
C ILE A 69 -0.56 -14.97 5.77
N ASP A 70 -1.18 -16.08 6.12
CA ASP A 70 -1.09 -16.74 7.44
C ASP A 70 -1.40 -15.80 8.62
N VAL A 71 -2.52 -15.06 8.52
CA VAL A 71 -3.03 -14.13 9.54
C VAL A 71 -4.50 -14.42 9.78
N ARG A 72 -4.96 -14.45 11.04
CA ARG A 72 -6.36 -14.72 11.36
C ARG A 72 -7.33 -13.74 10.69
N PRO A 73 -8.51 -14.19 10.21
CA PRO A 73 -9.45 -13.37 9.44
C PRO A 73 -9.92 -12.10 10.16
N GLU A 74 -9.98 -12.10 11.49
CA GLU A 74 -10.39 -10.93 12.28
C GLU A 74 -9.40 -9.76 12.21
N PHE A 75 -8.15 -10.00 11.80
CA PHE A 75 -7.14 -8.96 11.59
C PHE A 75 -7.12 -8.42 10.15
N ILE A 76 -8.00 -8.90 9.28
CA ILE A 76 -8.02 -8.54 7.86
C ILE A 76 -9.20 -7.62 7.56
N ILE A 77 -8.93 -6.48 6.94
CA ILE A 77 -9.92 -5.48 6.52
C ILE A 77 -9.81 -5.29 5.01
N PRO A 78 -10.69 -5.91 4.20
CA PRO A 78 -10.68 -5.68 2.75
C PRO A 78 -11.26 -4.32 2.40
N GLY A 79 -10.73 -3.72 1.32
CA GLY A 79 -11.20 -2.45 0.79
C GLY A 79 -11.13 -2.38 -0.73
N ASN A 80 -11.68 -1.33 -1.31
CA ASN A 80 -11.75 -1.09 -2.75
C ASN A 80 -10.39 -0.59 -3.29
N GLY A 81 -9.39 -1.45 -3.25
CA GLY A 81 -7.99 -1.17 -3.52
C GLY A 81 -7.28 -0.50 -2.34
N ALA A 82 -5.94 -0.51 -2.37
CA ALA A 82 -5.11 0.12 -1.34
C ALA A 82 -5.49 1.59 -1.08
N THR A 83 -5.89 2.32 -2.11
CA THR A 83 -6.23 3.74 -1.99
C THR A 83 -7.38 3.98 -1.02
N GLU A 84 -8.47 3.22 -1.09
CA GLU A 84 -9.58 3.38 -0.13
C GLU A 84 -9.09 3.16 1.29
N ILE A 85 -8.31 2.11 1.52
CA ILE A 85 -7.77 1.79 2.84
C ILE A 85 -6.86 2.91 3.36
N ILE A 86 -6.00 3.48 2.50
CA ILE A 86 -5.16 4.63 2.86
C ILE A 86 -6.02 5.79 3.35
N TYR A 87 -7.09 6.14 2.62
CA TYR A 87 -7.97 7.24 3.02
C TYR A 87 -8.74 6.96 4.30
N LEU A 88 -9.19 5.73 4.52
CA LEU A 88 -9.87 5.32 5.76
C LEU A 88 -8.91 5.34 6.95
N LEU A 89 -7.67 4.86 6.77
CA LEU A 89 -6.63 4.93 7.79
C LEU A 89 -6.34 6.38 8.18
N MET A 90 -6.13 7.27 7.21
CA MET A 90 -5.86 8.69 7.49
C MET A 90 -6.99 9.36 8.27
N LYS A 91 -8.23 8.90 8.08
CA LYS A 91 -9.38 9.39 8.85
C LYS A 91 -9.40 8.87 10.29
N SER A 92 -8.76 7.73 10.57
CA SER A 92 -8.72 7.11 11.90
C SER A 92 -7.49 7.48 12.73
N ILE A 93 -6.50 8.12 12.11
CA ILE A 93 -5.28 8.60 12.77
C ILE A 93 -5.59 9.87 13.57
N ASP A 94 -4.91 10.02 14.70
CA ASP A 94 -4.91 11.27 15.48
C ASP A 94 -4.28 12.42 14.66
N LYS A 95 -3.79 13.48 15.27
CA LYS A 95 -3.45 14.71 14.56
C LYS A 95 -2.26 14.65 13.62
N ARG A 96 -1.21 13.86 13.92
CA ARG A 96 0.12 14.04 13.35
C ARG A 96 0.63 12.75 12.72
N ILE A 97 1.01 12.84 11.46
CA ILE A 97 1.59 11.72 10.73
C ILE A 97 2.96 12.08 10.17
N ALA A 98 3.95 11.22 10.41
CA ALA A 98 5.23 11.30 9.73
C ALA A 98 5.20 10.40 8.47
N ILE A 99 5.85 10.87 7.41
CA ILE A 99 5.99 10.14 6.13
C ILE A 99 7.45 10.14 5.74
N LEU A 100 8.01 8.96 5.45
CA LEU A 100 9.36 8.83 4.93
C LEU A 100 9.39 9.14 3.43
N ASN A 101 10.09 10.20 3.04
CA ASN A 101 10.19 10.67 1.67
C ASN A 101 11.61 10.48 1.09
N PRO A 102 11.73 10.28 -0.26
CA PRO A 102 10.66 10.24 -1.27
C PRO A 102 9.84 8.95 -1.20
N THR A 103 8.51 9.07 -1.36
CA THR A 103 7.60 7.94 -1.41
C THR A 103 6.36 8.22 -2.26
N PHE A 104 5.36 7.34 -2.26
CA PHE A 104 4.14 7.50 -3.04
C PHE A 104 3.30 8.69 -2.55
N SER A 105 2.98 9.60 -3.46
CA SER A 105 2.38 10.90 -3.14
C SER A 105 0.97 10.84 -2.54
N GLU A 106 0.25 9.71 -2.70
CA GLU A 106 -1.09 9.57 -2.12
C GLU A 106 -1.11 9.52 -0.59
N TYR A 107 0.00 9.15 0.05
CA TYR A 107 0.06 9.17 1.53
C TYR A 107 -0.07 10.61 2.05
N GLU A 108 0.76 11.52 1.54
CA GLU A 108 0.68 12.92 1.92
C GLU A 108 -0.63 13.57 1.47
N ARG A 109 -1.08 13.28 0.25
CA ARG A 109 -2.34 13.81 -0.28
C ARG A 109 -3.53 13.41 0.57
N SER A 110 -3.65 12.13 0.93
CA SER A 110 -4.74 11.63 1.77
C SER A 110 -4.68 12.18 3.20
N ALA A 111 -3.47 12.31 3.77
CA ALA A 111 -3.26 12.91 5.08
C ALA A 111 -3.74 14.38 5.10
N ARG A 112 -3.33 15.19 4.12
CA ARG A 112 -3.75 16.59 4.01
C ARG A 112 -5.26 16.76 3.79
N LEU A 113 -5.89 15.88 3.00
CA LEU A 113 -7.34 15.89 2.77
C LEU A 113 -8.13 15.53 4.05
N ASN A 114 -7.52 14.81 4.98
CA ASN A 114 -8.08 14.52 6.29
C ASN A 114 -7.63 15.51 7.39
N ASN A 115 -7.01 16.64 7.00
CA ASN A 115 -6.52 17.69 7.90
C ASN A 115 -5.50 17.21 8.94
N LEU A 116 -4.67 16.24 8.60
CA LEU A 116 -3.56 15.82 9.43
C LEU A 116 -2.37 16.76 9.29
N ASP A 117 -1.65 16.97 10.38
CA ASP A 117 -0.35 17.63 10.37
C ASP A 117 0.70 16.66 9.84
N VAL A 118 1.18 16.92 8.62
CA VAL A 118 2.16 16.05 7.94
C VAL A 118 3.58 16.47 8.27
N ILE A 119 4.38 15.54 8.75
CA ILE A 119 5.81 15.70 9.05
C ILE A 119 6.59 14.88 8.03
N ASN A 120 7.27 15.56 7.11
CA ASN A 120 8.10 14.89 6.11
C ASN A 120 9.47 14.58 6.71
N LEU A 121 9.78 13.28 6.84
CA LEU A 121 11.10 12.78 7.23
C LEU A 121 11.83 12.35 5.95
N ASN A 122 12.75 13.21 5.50
CA ASN A 122 13.43 12.97 4.23
C ASN A 122 14.57 11.96 4.41
N LEU A 123 14.57 10.95 3.57
CA LEU A 123 15.67 10.01 3.40
C LEU A 123 16.76 10.69 2.55
N ASP A 124 18.03 10.43 2.86
CA ASP A 124 19.16 11.05 2.21
C ASP A 124 19.62 10.21 1.01
N GLU A 125 19.69 10.82 -0.17
CA GLU A 125 20.23 10.19 -1.37
C GLU A 125 21.70 9.80 -1.21
N SER A 126 22.49 10.61 -0.50
CA SER A 126 23.90 10.34 -0.25
C SER A 126 24.13 9.10 0.61
N ASN A 127 23.12 8.69 1.39
CA ASN A 127 23.05 7.46 2.17
C ASN A 127 22.16 6.41 1.50
N GLU A 128 22.03 6.45 0.17
CA GLU A 128 21.23 5.52 -0.59
C GLU A 128 19.78 5.35 -0.10
N PHE A 129 19.20 6.39 0.46
CA PHE A 129 17.84 6.37 1.04
C PHE A 129 17.67 5.35 2.17
N GLU A 130 18.71 5.09 2.96
CA GLU A 130 18.60 4.29 4.18
C GLU A 130 17.75 4.98 5.24
N ILE A 131 17.02 4.20 6.04
CA ILE A 131 16.23 4.73 7.15
C ILE A 131 17.17 5.01 8.33
N ASP A 132 17.33 6.28 8.65
CA ASP A 132 18.08 6.70 9.85
C ASP A 132 17.21 6.56 11.10
N LEU A 133 17.45 5.51 11.87
CA LEU A 133 16.74 5.24 13.10
C LEU A 133 16.99 6.28 14.19
N ASN A 134 18.13 6.99 14.15
CA ASN A 134 18.41 8.08 15.09
C ASN A 134 17.53 9.29 14.76
N ASN A 135 17.43 9.66 13.49
CA ASN A 135 16.51 10.70 13.05
C ASN A 135 15.05 10.39 13.42
N ILE A 136 14.61 9.12 13.32
CA ILE A 136 13.28 8.70 13.78
C ILE A 136 13.12 8.95 15.28
N LYS A 137 14.10 8.53 16.12
CA LYS A 137 14.07 8.71 17.57
C LYS A 137 14.05 10.19 17.98
N GLU A 138 14.84 11.03 17.33
CA GLU A 138 14.88 12.48 17.59
C GLU A 138 13.55 13.18 17.29
N ASN A 139 12.79 12.63 16.32
CA ASN A 139 11.51 13.18 15.90
C ASN A 139 10.31 12.46 16.50
N ILE A 140 10.48 11.40 17.31
CA ILE A 140 9.44 10.50 17.78
C ILE A 140 8.26 11.20 18.48
N ASN A 141 8.52 12.30 19.18
CA ASN A 141 7.50 13.09 19.88
C ASN A 141 6.73 14.06 18.97
N LYS A 142 7.15 14.21 17.71
CA LYS A 142 6.51 15.14 16.76
C LYS A 142 5.33 14.51 16.03
N PHE A 143 5.22 13.20 16.00
CA PHE A 143 4.15 12.48 15.28
C PHE A 143 3.46 11.45 16.18
N ASP A 144 2.29 11.02 15.77
CA ASP A 144 1.49 9.97 16.41
C ASP A 144 1.50 8.68 15.58
N SER A 145 1.72 8.82 14.28
CA SER A 145 1.81 7.70 13.33
C SER A 145 2.98 7.90 12.36
N LEU A 146 3.60 6.80 11.93
CA LEU A 146 4.62 6.78 10.89
C LEU A 146 4.15 5.94 9.72
N PHE A 147 4.17 6.50 8.50
CA PHE A 147 3.87 5.80 7.26
C PHE A 147 5.16 5.46 6.50
N VAL A 148 5.32 4.19 6.14
CA VAL A 148 6.48 3.66 5.42
C VAL A 148 6.00 2.84 4.23
N CYS A 149 6.65 2.96 3.08
CA CYS A 149 6.46 2.08 1.93
C CYS A 149 7.64 1.09 1.85
N ASN A 150 7.36 -0.21 1.82
CA ASN A 150 8.40 -1.23 1.81
C ASN A 150 7.96 -2.50 1.03
N PRO A 151 8.52 -2.78 -0.13
CA PRO A 151 9.53 -2.01 -0.89
C PRO A 151 9.07 -0.61 -1.26
N ASN A 152 9.98 0.37 -1.22
CA ASN A 152 9.62 1.76 -1.41
C ASN A 152 9.40 2.11 -2.90
N ASN A 153 8.37 2.87 -3.17
CA ASN A 153 8.16 3.56 -4.44
C ASN A 153 8.58 5.04 -4.26
N PRO A 154 9.61 5.59 -5.02
CA PRO A 154 9.97 5.13 -6.37
C PRO A 154 11.25 4.28 -6.47
N ASN A 155 12.05 4.13 -5.43
CA ASN A 155 13.42 3.59 -5.56
C ASN A 155 13.50 2.05 -5.54
N GLY A 156 12.41 1.34 -5.25
CA GLY A 156 12.32 -0.13 -5.22
C GLY A 156 13.10 -0.79 -4.07
N LYS A 157 13.71 -0.03 -3.17
CA LYS A 157 14.51 -0.61 -2.08
C LYS A 157 13.60 -1.29 -1.05
N VAL A 158 13.98 -2.49 -0.64
CA VAL A 158 13.39 -3.23 0.48
C VAL A 158 14.29 -3.14 1.70
N LYS A 159 13.70 -2.96 2.88
CA LYS A 159 14.42 -2.81 4.16
C LYS A 159 13.84 -3.78 5.20
N ASN A 160 14.72 -4.29 6.08
CA ASN A 160 14.24 -4.92 7.30
C ASN A 160 13.79 -3.83 8.29
N LEU A 161 12.52 -3.83 8.62
CA LEU A 161 11.89 -2.81 9.47
C LEU A 161 11.71 -3.25 10.93
N GLU A 162 12.22 -4.40 11.36
CA GLU A 162 12.00 -4.92 12.71
C GLU A 162 12.50 -3.95 13.80
N LYS A 163 13.70 -3.37 13.63
CA LYS A 163 14.22 -2.37 14.57
C LYS A 163 13.40 -1.07 14.58
N LEU A 164 12.83 -0.69 13.44
CA LEU A 164 11.92 0.46 13.36
C LEU A 164 10.62 0.15 14.09
N LEU A 165 10.06 -1.05 13.91
CA LEU A 165 8.87 -1.52 14.61
C LEU A 165 9.08 -1.44 16.13
N ASP A 166 10.20 -1.96 16.65
CA ASP A 166 10.51 -1.90 18.08
C ASP A 166 10.49 -0.44 18.59
N ILE A 167 11.16 0.49 17.89
CA ILE A 167 11.17 1.91 18.27
C ILE A 167 9.75 2.50 18.31
N ILE A 168 8.92 2.21 17.31
CA ILE A 168 7.57 2.76 17.19
C ILE A 168 6.66 2.19 18.28
N VAL A 169 6.73 0.88 18.53
CA VAL A 169 5.94 0.18 19.56
C VAL A 169 6.31 0.66 20.96
N ASP A 170 7.62 0.74 21.28
CA ASP A 170 8.12 1.19 22.58
C ASP A 170 7.69 2.62 22.94
N ASN A 171 7.40 3.44 21.93
CA ASN A 171 6.92 4.80 22.09
C ASN A 171 5.40 4.95 21.95
N ASN A 172 4.63 3.85 21.91
CA ASN A 172 3.18 3.83 21.73
C ASN A 172 2.70 4.61 20.50
N LYS A 173 3.45 4.52 19.38
CA LYS A 173 3.09 5.13 18.11
C LYS A 173 2.51 4.07 17.17
N LEU A 174 1.76 4.51 16.14
CA LEU A 174 1.25 3.64 15.09
C LEU A 174 2.29 3.55 13.96
N LEU A 175 2.63 2.34 13.55
CA LEU A 175 3.39 2.06 12.33
C LEU A 175 2.43 1.58 11.23
N ILE A 176 2.44 2.26 10.10
CA ILE A 176 1.72 1.85 8.89
C ILE A 176 2.76 1.51 7.82
N VAL A 177 2.72 0.29 7.31
CA VAL A 177 3.66 -0.16 6.26
C VAL A 177 2.86 -0.56 5.02
N ASP A 178 3.13 0.10 3.91
CA ASP A 178 2.60 -0.31 2.61
C ASP A 178 3.53 -1.37 2.00
N GLU A 179 3.06 -2.61 1.99
CA GLU A 179 3.73 -3.78 1.42
C GLU A 179 3.15 -4.19 0.06
N THR A 180 2.51 -3.28 -0.68
CA THR A 180 1.90 -3.56 -2.00
C THR A 180 2.89 -4.13 -3.03
N PHE A 181 4.19 -3.95 -2.82
CA PHE A 181 5.24 -4.49 -3.68
C PHE A 181 5.99 -5.68 -3.05
N MET A 182 5.62 -6.13 -1.87
CA MET A 182 6.38 -7.14 -1.12
C MET A 182 6.41 -8.50 -1.83
N GLU A 183 5.36 -8.88 -2.54
CA GLU A 183 5.30 -10.12 -3.32
C GLU A 183 6.33 -10.20 -4.46
N PHE A 184 6.98 -9.09 -4.84
CA PHE A 184 8.10 -9.08 -5.79
C PHE A 184 9.45 -9.43 -5.16
N VAL A 185 9.52 -9.57 -3.83
CA VAL A 185 10.75 -9.85 -3.09
C VAL A 185 10.90 -11.35 -2.91
N GLU A 186 12.03 -11.92 -3.35
CA GLU A 186 12.26 -13.38 -3.32
C GLU A 186 12.20 -14.01 -1.92
N GLU A 187 12.61 -13.27 -0.89
CA GLU A 187 12.63 -13.75 0.50
C GLU A 187 11.76 -12.83 1.35
N GLU A 188 10.50 -12.64 0.93
CA GLU A 188 9.59 -11.67 1.56
C GLU A 188 9.46 -11.86 3.07
N GLU A 189 9.53 -13.09 3.57
CA GLU A 189 9.42 -13.42 5.00
C GLU A 189 10.52 -12.78 5.86
N LYS A 190 11.64 -12.37 5.26
CA LYS A 190 12.72 -11.64 5.94
C LYS A 190 12.42 -10.16 6.13
N TYR A 191 11.53 -9.62 5.30
CA TYR A 191 11.29 -8.17 5.22
C TYR A 191 9.87 -7.78 5.57
N SER A 192 8.88 -8.66 5.34
CA SER A 192 7.47 -8.42 5.67
C SER A 192 7.25 -8.41 7.18
N LEU A 193 6.47 -7.43 7.62
CA LEU A 193 6.03 -7.34 9.01
C LEU A 193 4.66 -8.00 9.24
N VAL A 194 4.05 -8.63 8.25
CA VAL A 194 2.74 -9.31 8.37
C VAL A 194 2.70 -10.26 9.55
N LYS A 195 3.79 -11.03 9.79
CA LYS A 195 3.93 -11.96 10.92
C LYS A 195 3.76 -11.33 12.32
N TYR A 196 3.77 -10.00 12.41
CA TYR A 196 3.68 -9.27 13.67
C TYR A 196 2.32 -8.58 13.90
N VAL A 197 1.39 -8.57 12.92
CA VAL A 197 0.11 -7.84 13.05
C VAL A 197 -0.77 -8.35 14.18
N GLU A 198 -0.73 -9.66 14.48
CA GLU A 198 -1.49 -10.24 15.59
C GLU A 198 -0.88 -9.93 16.96
N LYS A 199 0.41 -9.60 16.98
CA LYS A 199 1.15 -9.32 18.22
C LYS A 199 1.07 -7.84 18.62
N TYR A 200 1.12 -6.94 17.64
CA TYR A 200 1.22 -5.50 17.89
C TYR A 200 -0.02 -4.75 17.39
N PRO A 201 -0.90 -4.28 18.29
CA PRO A 201 -2.12 -3.58 17.90
C PRO A 201 -1.88 -2.21 17.26
N ASN A 202 -0.66 -1.70 17.33
CA ASN A 202 -0.20 -0.47 16.73
C ASN A 202 0.66 -0.70 15.47
N LEU A 203 0.50 -1.84 14.81
CA LEU A 203 1.05 -2.14 13.50
C LEU A 203 -0.09 -2.34 12.50
N PHE A 204 -0.03 -1.63 11.37
CA PHE A 204 -0.93 -1.83 10.24
C PHE A 204 -0.12 -2.10 8.97
N ILE A 205 -0.46 -3.19 8.27
CA ILE A 205 0.16 -3.56 6.99
C ILE A 205 -0.88 -3.40 5.89
N LEU A 206 -0.50 -2.72 4.82
CA LEU A 206 -1.32 -2.53 3.64
C LEU A 206 -0.79 -3.40 2.51
N LYS A 207 -1.65 -4.20 1.91
CA LYS A 207 -1.36 -5.06 0.75
C LYS A 207 -2.43 -4.87 -0.33
N ALA A 208 -2.13 -5.25 -1.58
CA ALA A 208 -3.11 -5.16 -2.66
C ALA A 208 -2.79 -6.11 -3.82
N VAL A 209 -3.79 -6.58 -4.51
CA VAL A 209 -3.65 -7.43 -5.71
C VAL A 209 -3.28 -6.65 -6.98
N THR A 210 -3.13 -5.34 -6.87
CA THR A 210 -2.97 -4.42 -8.01
C THR A 210 -1.69 -4.67 -8.80
N LYS A 211 -0.57 -4.86 -8.11
CA LYS A 211 0.77 -4.80 -8.71
C LYS A 211 1.28 -6.18 -9.11
N PHE A 212 1.54 -7.04 -8.14
CA PHE A 212 2.08 -8.37 -8.37
C PHE A 212 1.13 -9.27 -9.17
N PHE A 213 -0.13 -9.30 -8.79
CA PHE A 213 -1.15 -10.10 -9.48
C PHE A 213 -1.64 -9.48 -10.79
N GLY A 214 -1.23 -8.24 -11.10
CA GLY A 214 -1.61 -7.57 -12.34
C GLY A 214 -3.10 -7.24 -12.47
N LEU A 215 -3.79 -7.05 -11.35
CA LEU A 215 -5.26 -6.89 -11.30
C LEU A 215 -5.72 -5.49 -10.84
N PRO A 216 -5.28 -4.41 -11.50
CA PRO A 216 -5.64 -3.05 -11.07
C PRO A 216 -7.15 -2.78 -11.16
N GLY A 217 -7.86 -3.43 -12.08
CA GLY A 217 -9.30 -3.25 -12.31
C GLY A 217 -10.19 -3.91 -11.26
N ILE A 218 -9.72 -4.94 -10.56
CA ILE A 218 -10.49 -5.67 -9.52
C ILE A 218 -10.70 -4.81 -8.27
N ARG A 219 -9.81 -3.87 -8.01
CA ARG A 219 -9.93 -2.93 -6.88
C ARG A 219 -9.99 -3.64 -5.53
N LEU A 220 -9.05 -4.56 -5.26
CA LEU A 220 -8.89 -5.21 -3.95
C LEU A 220 -7.58 -4.79 -3.29
N GLY A 221 -7.69 -4.29 -2.04
CA GLY A 221 -6.64 -4.10 -1.07
C GLY A 221 -7.06 -4.66 0.29
N TYR A 222 -6.13 -4.87 1.17
CA TYR A 222 -6.40 -5.39 2.51
C TYR A 222 -5.27 -5.07 3.48
#